data_0367ed97b3cf4df17c3f5b2fe6282e80
#
_entry.id   0367ed97b3cf4df17c3f5b2fe6282e80
#
_cell.length_a   1.000
_cell.length_b   1.000
_cell.length_c   1.000
_cell.angle_alpha   90.00
_cell.angle_beta   90.00
_cell.angle_gamma   90.00
#
_symmetry.space_group_name_H-M   'P 1'
#
loop_
_entity.id
_entity.type
_entity.pdbx_description
1 polymer ?
#
loop_
_entity_poly.entity_id
_entity_poly.type
_entity_poly.pdbx_seq_one_letter_code
_entity_poly.pdbx_strand_id
1 'polypeptide(L)'
;MRGTGYILHAYLLDKNFNIIYCHYNIGKFPWGAILNGNYYYINDINEIVKVNLTTFESKSIASNGKAFMADNDENFIYYSNEFSELYKLSPDDESSIKIADNALFFSVQNKYIYASGGDNGNKIIYDKNGKIIADYSACVNMGADSAFQINDKIYTIFNGGVAYMDLDGKNYGEMMQ
;
A
#
# COMPACT_ATOMS: atom_id res chain seq x y z
N MET A 1 -20.46 15.58 -27.64
CA MET A 1 -19.16 16.02 -27.12
C MET A 1 -18.27 14.79 -27.00
N ARG A 2 -17.18 14.70 -27.76
CA ARG A 2 -16.19 13.61 -27.57
C ARG A 2 -15.32 14.03 -26.39
N GLY A 3 -15.40 13.30 -25.26
CA GLY A 3 -14.48 13.50 -24.16
C GLY A 3 -13.07 13.17 -24.63
N THR A 4 -12.14 14.12 -24.51
CA THR A 4 -10.71 13.88 -24.66
C THR A 4 -10.27 13.06 -23.44
N GLY A 5 -10.39 11.73 -23.55
CA GLY A 5 -9.81 10.85 -22.54
C GLY A 5 -8.29 10.98 -22.62
N TYR A 6 -7.65 11.28 -21.49
CA TYR A 6 -6.19 11.21 -21.38
C TYR A 6 -5.78 9.74 -21.39
N ILE A 7 -4.88 9.37 -22.28
CA ILE A 7 -4.24 8.06 -22.27
C ILE A 7 -2.98 8.21 -21.41
N LEU A 8 -2.95 7.52 -20.28
CA LEU A 8 -1.80 7.50 -19.38
C LEU A 8 -0.88 6.32 -19.77
N HIS A 9 0.40 6.59 -19.79
CA HIS A 9 1.44 5.57 -19.94
C HIS A 9 2.35 5.62 -18.72
N ALA A 10 2.71 4.46 -18.18
CA ALA A 10 3.76 4.35 -17.17
C ALA A 10 5.00 3.71 -17.79
N TYR A 11 6.14 4.30 -17.49
CA TYR A 11 7.44 3.81 -17.92
C TYR A 11 8.24 3.37 -16.70
N LEU A 12 8.73 2.14 -16.72
CA LEU A 12 9.73 1.68 -15.78
C LEU A 12 11.11 1.96 -16.38
N LEU A 13 11.94 2.68 -15.65
CA LEU A 13 13.28 3.07 -16.08
C LEU A 13 14.33 2.35 -15.24
N ASP A 14 15.47 2.04 -15.85
CA ASP A 14 16.67 1.64 -15.11
C ASP A 14 17.37 2.86 -14.46
N LYS A 15 18.44 2.63 -13.72
CA LYS A 15 19.24 3.70 -13.09
C LYS A 15 19.92 4.67 -14.07
N ASN A 16 19.97 4.34 -15.38
CA ASN A 16 20.50 5.16 -16.44
C ASN A 16 19.40 5.83 -17.28
N PHE A 17 18.14 5.78 -16.81
CA PHE A 17 16.95 6.32 -17.47
C PHE A 17 16.58 5.63 -18.79
N ASN A 18 17.06 4.41 -19.06
CA ASN A 18 16.56 3.62 -20.18
C ASN A 18 15.21 3.00 -19.83
N ILE A 19 14.29 2.98 -20.79
CA ILE A 19 12.98 2.33 -20.62
C ILE A 19 13.19 0.82 -20.58
N ILE A 20 12.85 0.18 -19.45
CA ILE A 20 12.85 -1.27 -19.28
C ILE A 20 11.50 -1.83 -19.70
N TYR A 21 10.42 -1.16 -19.29
CA TYR A 21 9.05 -1.60 -19.52
C TYR A 21 8.13 -0.41 -19.74
N CYS A 22 7.13 -0.57 -20.59
CA CYS A 22 6.10 0.43 -20.83
C CYS A 22 4.72 -0.21 -20.66
N HIS A 23 3.92 0.37 -19.80
CA HIS A 23 2.53 0.00 -19.66
C HIS A 23 1.66 1.03 -20.37
N TYR A 24 0.88 0.56 -21.35
CA TYR A 24 -0.02 1.39 -22.17
C TYR A 24 -1.45 1.33 -21.61
N ASN A 25 -2.21 2.41 -21.78
CA ASN A 25 -3.63 2.51 -21.44
C ASN A 25 -3.94 2.24 -19.97
N ILE A 26 -3.28 2.97 -19.07
CA ILE A 26 -3.59 2.89 -17.66
C ILE A 26 -4.78 3.78 -17.38
N GLY A 27 -5.96 3.19 -17.16
CA GLY A 27 -7.19 3.91 -16.83
C GLY A 27 -7.20 4.54 -15.43
N LYS A 28 -6.24 4.13 -14.59
CA LYS A 28 -6.03 4.64 -13.22
C LYS A 28 -4.53 4.88 -13.00
N PHE A 29 -4.19 5.71 -12.02
CA PHE A 29 -2.79 5.90 -11.62
C PHE A 29 -2.17 4.55 -11.27
N PRO A 30 -1.10 4.13 -11.95
CA PRO A 30 -0.47 2.86 -11.68
C PRO A 30 0.37 2.96 -10.41
N TRP A 31 -0.21 2.57 -9.31
CA TRP A 31 0.60 2.20 -8.18
C TRP A 31 1.35 0.94 -8.60
N GLY A 32 2.66 1.04 -8.71
CA GLY A 32 3.51 -0.07 -9.11
C GLY A 32 4.62 -0.27 -8.10
N ALA A 33 5.06 -1.51 -7.94
CA ALA A 33 6.20 -1.87 -7.10
C ALA A 33 7.10 -2.87 -7.82
N ILE A 34 8.38 -2.82 -7.50
CA ILE A 34 9.35 -3.83 -7.95
C ILE A 34 9.74 -4.68 -6.76
N LEU A 35 9.67 -6.00 -6.94
CA LEU A 35 10.06 -6.97 -5.94
C LEU A 35 10.69 -8.17 -6.65
N ASN A 36 11.91 -8.55 -6.28
CA ASN A 36 12.63 -9.71 -6.81
C ASN A 36 12.63 -9.82 -8.34
N GLY A 37 12.96 -8.74 -9.06
CA GLY A 37 13.05 -8.75 -10.52
C GLY A 37 11.71 -8.82 -11.26
N ASN A 38 10.60 -8.66 -10.53
CA ASN A 38 9.27 -8.55 -11.09
C ASN A 38 8.67 -7.17 -10.81
N TYR A 39 7.89 -6.67 -11.74
CA TYR A 39 7.06 -5.48 -11.57
C TYR A 39 5.62 -5.89 -11.27
N TYR A 40 5.01 -5.24 -10.30
CA TYR A 40 3.64 -5.50 -9.88
C TYR A 40 2.81 -4.23 -10.02
N TYR A 41 1.56 -4.38 -10.45
CA TYR A 41 0.60 -3.29 -10.55
C TYR A 41 -0.83 -3.80 -10.46
N ILE A 42 -1.79 -2.90 -10.21
CA ILE A 42 -3.23 -3.20 -10.30
C ILE A 42 -3.73 -2.75 -11.67
N ASN A 43 -4.37 -3.65 -12.42
CA ASN A 43 -4.95 -3.37 -13.73
C ASN A 43 -6.37 -2.75 -13.63
N ASP A 44 -6.97 -2.43 -14.77
CA ASP A 44 -8.29 -1.76 -14.85
C ASP A 44 -9.45 -2.58 -14.26
N ILE A 45 -9.29 -3.90 -14.20
CA ILE A 45 -10.29 -4.82 -13.62
C ILE A 45 -9.94 -5.25 -12.20
N ASN A 46 -9.08 -4.46 -11.51
CA ASN A 46 -8.66 -4.65 -10.14
C ASN A 46 -7.90 -5.97 -9.87
N GLU A 47 -7.19 -6.51 -10.84
CA GLU A 47 -6.27 -7.62 -10.61
C GLU A 47 -4.87 -7.13 -10.28
N ILE A 48 -4.18 -7.84 -9.40
CA ILE A 48 -2.74 -7.64 -9.17
C ILE A 48 -2.00 -8.46 -10.22
N VAL A 49 -1.28 -7.77 -11.09
CA VAL A 49 -0.52 -8.36 -12.18
C VAL A 49 0.95 -8.36 -11.85
N LYS A 50 1.61 -9.50 -12.05
CA LYS A 50 3.05 -9.70 -11.96
C LYS A 50 3.62 -9.71 -13.37
N VAL A 51 4.65 -8.93 -13.62
CA VAL A 51 5.43 -8.89 -14.88
C VAL A 51 6.86 -9.29 -14.57
N ASN A 52 7.35 -10.33 -15.18
CA ASN A 52 8.76 -10.70 -15.10
C ASN A 52 9.61 -9.70 -15.91
N LEU A 53 10.53 -8.98 -15.28
CA LEU A 53 11.33 -7.94 -15.95
C LEU A 53 12.45 -8.49 -16.85
N THR A 54 12.63 -9.82 -16.91
CA THR A 54 13.58 -10.47 -17.83
C THR A 54 12.89 -11.01 -19.07
N THR A 55 11.74 -11.70 -18.90
CA THR A 55 10.99 -12.32 -20.02
C THR A 55 9.87 -11.45 -20.54
N PHE A 56 9.45 -10.44 -19.79
CA PHE A 56 8.29 -9.58 -20.01
C PHE A 56 6.94 -10.33 -20.04
N GLU A 57 6.93 -11.57 -19.59
CA GLU A 57 5.69 -12.31 -19.40
C GLU A 57 4.91 -11.72 -18.24
N SER A 58 3.60 -11.60 -18.42
CA SER A 58 2.69 -11.06 -17.41
C SER A 58 1.65 -12.09 -16.99
N LYS A 59 1.28 -12.07 -15.71
CA LYS A 59 0.29 -12.97 -15.13
C LYS A 59 -0.49 -12.26 -14.04
N SER A 60 -1.82 -12.44 -14.00
CA SER A 60 -2.65 -12.09 -12.86
C SER A 60 -2.42 -13.08 -11.72
N ILE A 61 -2.14 -12.57 -10.52
CA ILE A 61 -1.82 -13.38 -9.33
C ILE A 61 -2.79 -13.17 -8.17
N ALA A 62 -3.61 -12.12 -8.21
CA ALA A 62 -4.71 -11.89 -7.27
C ALA A 62 -5.78 -11.01 -7.92
N SER A 63 -7.01 -11.07 -7.39
CA SER A 63 -8.15 -10.28 -7.84
C SER A 63 -8.65 -9.32 -6.75
N ASN A 64 -9.51 -8.37 -7.16
CA ASN A 64 -10.18 -7.41 -6.28
C ASN A 64 -9.23 -6.44 -5.52
N GLY A 65 -8.02 -6.21 -6.03
CA GLY A 65 -7.08 -5.25 -5.43
C GLY A 65 -7.54 -3.81 -5.61
N LYS A 66 -7.50 -3.02 -4.54
CA LYS A 66 -7.77 -1.57 -4.53
C LYS A 66 -6.50 -0.75 -4.34
N ALA A 67 -5.70 -1.16 -3.38
CA ALA A 67 -4.39 -0.59 -3.08
C ALA A 67 -3.44 -1.73 -2.75
N PHE A 68 -2.15 -1.55 -3.04
CA PHE A 68 -1.14 -2.52 -2.65
C PHE A 68 0.18 -1.84 -2.30
N MET A 69 1.01 -2.55 -1.55
CA MET A 69 2.35 -2.13 -1.19
C MET A 69 3.26 -3.36 -1.12
N ALA A 70 4.45 -3.25 -1.70
CA ALA A 70 5.47 -4.28 -1.59
C ALA A 70 6.31 -4.08 -0.33
N ASP A 71 6.59 -5.16 0.35
CA ASP A 71 7.53 -5.26 1.45
C ASP A 71 8.79 -5.98 0.96
N ASN A 72 9.81 -5.20 0.65
CA ASN A 72 11.07 -5.73 0.13
C ASN A 72 11.88 -6.51 1.17
N ASP A 73 11.67 -6.24 2.47
CA ASP A 73 12.43 -6.90 3.54
C ASP A 73 11.98 -8.34 3.75
N GLU A 74 10.66 -8.59 3.62
CA GLU A 74 10.09 -9.92 3.83
C GLU A 74 9.65 -10.61 2.54
N ASN A 75 9.79 -9.97 1.38
CA ASN A 75 9.36 -10.49 0.06
C ASN A 75 7.86 -10.80 0.00
N PHE A 76 7.02 -9.89 0.49
CA PHE A 76 5.57 -9.99 0.40
C PHE A 76 4.95 -8.78 -0.27
N ILE A 77 3.75 -8.99 -0.79
CA ILE A 77 2.86 -7.91 -1.22
C ILE A 77 1.67 -7.87 -0.26
N TYR A 78 1.37 -6.70 0.27
CA TYR A 78 0.13 -6.46 1.00
C TYR A 78 -0.83 -5.74 0.08
N TYR A 79 -2.11 -6.12 0.09
CA TYR A 79 -3.13 -5.43 -0.69
C TYR A 79 -4.47 -5.39 0.03
N SER A 80 -5.22 -4.32 -0.18
CA SER A 80 -6.60 -4.22 0.27
C SER A 80 -7.56 -4.44 -0.90
N ASN A 81 -8.78 -4.88 -0.58
CA ASN A 81 -9.88 -5.01 -1.54
C ASN A 81 -10.96 -3.94 -1.31
N GLU A 82 -12.02 -3.96 -2.11
CA GLU A 82 -13.15 -3.02 -2.01
C GLU A 82 -13.96 -3.15 -0.71
N PHE A 83 -13.84 -4.27 0.00
CA PHE A 83 -14.46 -4.52 1.31
C PHE A 83 -13.58 -4.07 2.49
N SER A 84 -12.49 -3.36 2.22
CA SER A 84 -11.49 -2.96 3.23
C SER A 84 -10.80 -4.13 3.93
N GLU A 85 -10.79 -5.30 3.34
CA GLU A 85 -10.04 -6.44 3.84
C GLU A 85 -8.59 -6.35 3.37
N LEU A 86 -7.65 -6.63 4.27
CA LEU A 86 -6.20 -6.63 4.01
C LEU A 86 -5.69 -8.06 3.84
N TYR A 87 -4.94 -8.24 2.78
CA TYR A 87 -4.34 -9.53 2.42
C TYR A 87 -2.83 -9.43 2.37
N LYS A 88 -2.16 -10.53 2.73
CA LYS A 88 -0.74 -10.78 2.54
C LYS A 88 -0.59 -11.80 1.42
N LEU A 89 0.09 -11.43 0.35
CA LEU A 89 0.31 -12.23 -0.86
C LEU A 89 1.79 -12.62 -0.94
N SER A 90 2.05 -13.90 -1.08
CA SER A 90 3.38 -14.44 -1.39
C SER A 90 3.60 -14.41 -2.91
N PRO A 91 4.58 -13.66 -3.43
CA PRO A 91 4.83 -13.60 -4.87
C PRO A 91 5.44 -14.87 -5.45
N ASP A 92 5.98 -15.74 -4.61
CA ASP A 92 6.70 -16.95 -5.04
C ASP A 92 5.73 -18.09 -5.36
N ASP A 93 4.81 -18.38 -4.45
CA ASP A 93 3.79 -19.43 -4.62
C ASP A 93 2.41 -18.88 -4.98
N GLU A 94 2.27 -17.54 -5.06
CA GLU A 94 1.05 -16.82 -5.41
C GLU A 94 -0.11 -17.09 -4.43
N SER A 95 0.20 -17.55 -3.23
CA SER A 95 -0.78 -17.73 -2.17
C SER A 95 -1.13 -16.39 -1.52
N SER A 96 -2.39 -16.22 -1.17
CA SER A 96 -2.91 -15.03 -0.53
C SER A 96 -3.72 -15.39 0.71
N ILE A 97 -3.42 -14.74 1.83
CA ILE A 97 -4.15 -14.92 3.09
C ILE A 97 -4.70 -13.58 3.57
N LYS A 98 -5.95 -13.58 4.01
CA LYS A 98 -6.54 -12.42 4.70
C LYS A 98 -5.90 -12.31 6.09
N ILE A 99 -5.42 -11.12 6.42
CA ILE A 99 -4.76 -10.83 7.70
C ILE A 99 -5.51 -9.81 8.56
N ALA A 100 -6.32 -8.93 7.98
CA ALA A 100 -7.06 -7.93 8.74
C ALA A 100 -8.32 -7.46 8.00
N ASP A 101 -9.21 -6.81 8.76
CA ASP A 101 -10.35 -6.03 8.29
C ASP A 101 -10.07 -4.53 8.46
N ASN A 102 -10.92 -3.68 7.88
CA ASN A 102 -10.89 -2.21 8.04
C ASN A 102 -9.57 -1.54 7.61
N ALA A 103 -8.98 -2.01 6.51
CA ALA A 103 -7.70 -1.53 5.98
C ALA A 103 -7.81 -1.10 4.51
N LEU A 104 -8.75 -0.19 4.17
CA LEU A 104 -8.90 0.31 2.80
C LEU A 104 -7.63 1.05 2.33
N PHE A 105 -7.09 1.91 3.20
CA PHE A 105 -5.82 2.59 3.02
C PHE A 105 -4.82 2.08 4.05
N PHE A 106 -3.59 1.81 3.64
CA PHE A 106 -2.58 1.31 4.55
C PHE A 106 -1.17 1.68 4.08
N SER A 107 -0.23 1.62 5.01
CA SER A 107 1.21 1.64 4.74
C SER A 107 1.90 0.50 5.50
N VAL A 108 2.92 -0.08 4.87
CA VAL A 108 3.74 -1.15 5.46
C VAL A 108 5.12 -0.57 5.75
N GLN A 109 5.53 -0.58 7.00
CA GLN A 109 6.81 -0.03 7.42
C GLN A 109 7.42 -0.89 8.52
N ASN A 110 8.66 -1.29 8.35
CA ASN A 110 9.38 -2.13 9.34
C ASN A 110 8.55 -3.38 9.72
N LYS A 111 8.11 -3.44 10.97
CA LYS A 111 7.37 -4.57 11.56
C LYS A 111 5.85 -4.40 11.56
N TYR A 112 5.34 -3.25 11.10
CA TYR A 112 3.96 -2.84 11.31
C TYR A 112 3.25 -2.46 10.02
N ILE A 113 1.93 -2.60 10.05
CA ILE A 113 1.00 -2.13 9.04
C ILE A 113 0.11 -1.08 9.70
N TYR A 114 0.18 0.14 9.18
CA TYR A 114 -0.67 1.26 9.59
C TYR A 114 -1.87 1.30 8.66
N ALA A 115 -3.05 1.06 9.18
CA ALA A 115 -4.25 0.92 8.37
C ALA A 115 -5.36 1.89 8.79
N SER A 116 -6.13 2.36 7.82
CA SER A 116 -7.37 3.08 8.02
C SER A 116 -8.42 2.63 7.03
N GLY A 117 -9.68 2.64 7.46
CA GLY A 117 -10.79 2.23 6.61
C GLY A 117 -12.01 1.79 7.40
N GLY A 118 -12.94 1.15 6.68
CA GLY A 118 -14.23 0.74 7.21
C GLY A 118 -15.20 1.91 7.40
N ASP A 119 -16.43 1.60 7.77
CA ASP A 119 -17.55 2.56 7.88
C ASP A 119 -17.31 3.63 8.96
N ASN A 120 -16.50 3.33 9.96
CA ASN A 120 -16.21 4.22 11.09
C ASN A 120 -14.88 4.97 10.95
N GLY A 121 -14.16 4.80 9.84
CA GLY A 121 -12.84 5.42 9.65
C GLY A 121 -11.81 4.94 10.67
N ASN A 122 -11.91 3.69 11.10
CA ASN A 122 -10.99 3.08 12.06
C ASN A 122 -9.54 3.22 11.61
N LYS A 123 -8.65 3.47 12.56
CA LYS A 123 -7.21 3.58 12.36
C LYS A 123 -6.52 2.59 13.29
N ILE A 124 -5.90 1.58 12.72
CA ILE A 124 -5.37 0.44 13.47
C ILE A 124 -3.94 0.16 13.02
N ILE A 125 -3.10 -0.18 13.99
CA ILE A 125 -1.77 -0.71 13.72
C ILE A 125 -1.83 -2.23 13.91
N TYR A 126 -1.42 -2.94 12.87
CA TYR A 126 -1.25 -4.39 12.91
C TYR A 126 0.24 -4.76 12.87
N ASP A 127 0.59 -5.92 13.42
CA ASP A 127 1.81 -6.59 12.99
C ASP A 127 1.61 -7.20 11.59
N LYS A 128 2.68 -7.72 11.00
CA LYS A 128 2.65 -8.32 9.64
C LYS A 128 1.90 -9.65 9.55
N ASN A 129 1.33 -10.13 10.64
CA ASN A 129 0.46 -11.31 10.70
C ASN A 129 -1.00 -10.96 11.01
N GLY A 130 -1.32 -9.66 11.09
CA GLY A 130 -2.67 -9.16 11.32
C GLY A 130 -3.08 -9.06 12.79
N LYS A 131 -2.16 -9.25 13.73
CA LYS A 131 -2.45 -9.00 15.15
C LYS A 131 -2.51 -7.51 15.40
N ILE A 132 -3.59 -7.04 16.04
CA ILE A 132 -3.73 -5.64 16.46
C ILE A 132 -2.69 -5.32 17.52
N ILE A 133 -1.89 -4.28 17.26
CA ILE A 133 -0.90 -3.70 18.17
C ILE A 133 -1.49 -2.50 18.90
N ALA A 134 -2.17 -1.61 18.16
CA ALA A 134 -2.81 -0.42 18.71
C ALA A 134 -4.03 0.00 17.88
N ASP A 135 -5.01 0.59 18.56
CA ASP A 135 -6.13 1.32 17.94
C ASP A 135 -5.91 2.82 18.22
N TYR A 136 -5.75 3.60 17.15
CA TYR A 136 -5.55 5.04 17.23
C TYR A 136 -6.68 5.83 16.54
N SER A 137 -7.87 5.21 16.45
CA SER A 137 -9.05 5.81 15.82
C SER A 137 -9.47 7.15 16.46
N ALA A 138 -9.17 7.33 17.74
CA ALA A 138 -9.40 8.58 18.47
C ALA A 138 -8.41 9.71 18.09
N CYS A 139 -7.31 9.40 17.43
CA CYS A 139 -6.28 10.36 17.03
C CYS A 139 -6.67 11.00 15.68
N VAL A 140 -7.36 12.13 15.71
CA VAL A 140 -8.02 12.75 14.55
C VAL A 140 -7.06 13.01 13.38
N ASN A 141 -5.85 13.45 13.67
CA ASN A 141 -4.85 13.84 12.66
C ASN A 141 -3.87 12.73 12.29
N MET A 142 -4.09 11.49 12.73
CA MET A 142 -3.26 10.35 12.33
C MET A 142 -3.84 9.66 11.10
N GLY A 143 -3.12 9.68 9.98
CA GLY A 143 -3.49 9.01 8.73
C GLY A 143 -2.60 7.79 8.45
N ALA A 144 -3.17 6.73 7.89
CA ALA A 144 -2.42 5.50 7.59
C ALA A 144 -1.46 5.66 6.40
N ASP A 145 -1.88 6.41 5.41
CA ASP A 145 -1.15 6.65 4.15
C ASP A 145 0.09 7.52 4.32
N SER A 146 0.13 8.31 5.39
CA SER A 146 1.23 9.21 5.72
C SER A 146 1.94 8.87 7.04
N ALA A 147 1.58 7.74 7.67
CA ALA A 147 2.22 7.31 8.91
C ALA A 147 3.62 6.76 8.65
N PHE A 148 4.56 7.11 9.52
CA PHE A 148 5.93 6.60 9.51
C PHE A 148 6.47 6.46 10.94
N GLN A 149 7.35 5.48 11.12
CA GLN A 149 7.95 5.21 12.43
C GLN A 149 9.35 5.81 12.52
N ILE A 150 9.60 6.52 13.62
CA ILE A 150 10.94 6.94 14.03
C ILE A 150 11.13 6.50 15.49
N ASN A 151 12.11 5.63 15.74
CA ASN A 151 12.34 5.00 17.04
C ASN A 151 11.06 4.34 17.59
N ASP A 152 10.62 4.72 18.77
CA ASP A 152 9.46 4.17 19.48
C ASP A 152 8.18 4.99 19.25
N LYS A 153 8.17 5.86 18.24
CA LYS A 153 7.02 6.71 17.93
C LYS A 153 6.57 6.58 16.50
N ILE A 154 5.26 6.75 16.32
CA ILE A 154 4.61 6.87 15.03
C ILE A 154 4.32 8.33 14.80
N TYR A 155 4.64 8.81 13.61
CA TYR A 155 4.39 10.16 13.15
C TYR A 155 3.49 10.15 11.91
N THR A 156 2.70 11.19 11.75
CA THR A 156 1.98 11.47 10.51
C THR A 156 2.02 12.97 10.23
N ILE A 157 2.05 13.32 8.95
CA ILE A 157 2.00 14.71 8.50
C ILE A 157 0.55 15.05 8.18
N PHE A 158 0.08 16.19 8.66
CA PHE A 158 -1.24 16.73 8.36
C PHE A 158 -1.18 18.22 8.05
N ASN A 159 -2.28 18.79 7.60
CA ASN A 159 -2.36 20.24 7.32
C ASN A 159 -2.19 21.07 8.60
N GLY A 160 -1.00 21.62 8.80
CA GLY A 160 -0.70 22.48 9.95
C GLY A 160 0.30 21.90 10.94
N GLY A 161 0.84 20.69 10.68
CA GLY A 161 1.87 20.16 11.58
C GLY A 161 2.14 18.68 11.45
N VAL A 162 2.67 18.12 12.53
CA VAL A 162 2.98 16.71 12.70
C VAL A 162 2.26 16.19 13.93
N ALA A 163 1.48 15.13 13.79
CA ALA A 163 0.95 14.37 14.92
C ALA A 163 1.88 13.19 15.22
N TYR A 164 1.94 12.79 16.49
CA TYR A 164 2.73 11.64 16.91
C TYR A 164 2.04 10.88 18.05
N MET A 165 2.40 9.61 18.20
CA MET A 165 2.01 8.78 19.35
C MET A 165 3.06 7.69 19.58
N ASP A 166 3.01 7.04 20.73
CA ASP A 166 3.82 5.85 21.00
C ASP A 166 3.31 4.63 20.22
N LEU A 167 4.15 3.62 20.05
CA LEU A 167 3.79 2.38 19.32
C LEU A 167 2.60 1.64 19.92
N ASP A 168 2.33 1.82 21.21
CA ASP A 168 1.18 1.23 21.90
C ASP A 168 -0.11 2.06 21.79
N GLY A 169 -0.10 3.11 20.96
CA GLY A 169 -1.24 4.01 20.74
C GLY A 169 -1.47 5.05 21.83
N LYS A 170 -0.55 5.15 22.80
CA LYS A 170 -0.61 6.15 23.88
C LYS A 170 0.20 7.40 23.59
N ASN A 171 0.13 8.37 24.51
CA ASN A 171 0.90 9.62 24.45
C ASN A 171 0.78 10.36 23.12
N TYR A 172 -0.46 10.43 22.60
CA TYR A 172 -0.75 11.23 21.41
C TYR A 172 -0.42 12.70 21.66
N GLY A 173 0.22 13.34 20.67
CA GLY A 173 0.51 14.75 20.68
C GLY A 173 0.57 15.32 19.26
N GLU A 174 0.49 16.63 19.18
CA GLU A 174 0.58 17.39 17.94
C GLU A 174 1.64 18.49 18.08
N MET A 175 2.45 18.65 17.03
CA MET A 175 3.37 19.76 16.88
C MET A 175 2.83 20.64 15.75
N MET A 176 2.31 21.80 16.11
CA MET A 176 1.87 22.82 15.15
C MET A 176 3.05 23.73 14.77
N GLN A 177 3.09 24.17 13.51
CA GLN A 177 4.02 25.20 13.09
C GLN A 177 3.50 26.58 13.45
#